data_f57d460213dc038ba4a16e0344848c82
#
_entry.id   f57d460213dc038ba4a16e0344848c82
#
_cell.length_a   1.000
_cell.length_b   1.000
_cell.length_c   1.000
_cell.angle_alpha   90.00
_cell.angle_beta   90.00
_cell.angle_gamma   90.00
#
_symmetry.space_group_name_H-M   'P 1'
#
loop_
_entity.id
_entity.type
_entity.pdbx_description
1 polymer ?
#
loop_
_entity_poly.entity_id
_entity_poly.type
_entity_poly.pdbx_seq_one_letter_code
_entity_poly.pdbx_strand_id
1 'polypeptide(L)' 'MALGSPTKRSVTIAGHETSNSHEPLFWQALEQAARDEGLPVNALIAQIDVERLDAPGRAPNLTSAIRQWLFERASNR' A
#
# COMPACT_ATOMS: atom_id res chain seq x y z
N MET A 1 -7.58 9.59 -18.69
CA MET A 1 -6.73 9.37 -17.51
C MET A 1 -5.28 9.68 -17.83
N ALA A 2 -4.63 10.44 -16.99
CA ALA A 2 -3.21 10.75 -17.18
C ALA A 2 -2.36 9.70 -16.45
N LEU A 3 -1.38 9.13 -17.13
CA LEU A 3 -0.41 8.23 -16.53
C LEU A 3 0.74 9.06 -15.97
N GLY A 4 1.14 8.76 -14.76
CA GLY A 4 2.22 9.48 -14.10
C GLY A 4 3.36 8.56 -13.72
N SER A 5 4.54 9.15 -13.50
CA SER A 5 5.69 8.43 -12.99
C SER A 5 5.51 8.13 -11.50
N PRO A 6 6.20 7.09 -10.98
CA PRO A 6 6.13 6.80 -9.55
C PRO A 6 6.57 7.99 -8.70
N THR A 7 5.82 8.25 -7.65
CA THR A 7 6.14 9.28 -6.66
C THR A 7 6.62 8.59 -5.39
N LYS A 8 7.79 8.98 -4.91
CA LYS A 8 8.38 8.43 -3.70
C LYS A 8 7.84 9.16 -2.48
N ARG A 9 7.37 8.42 -1.49
CA ARG A 9 6.94 8.97 -0.20
C ARG A 9 7.57 8.19 0.94
N SER A 10 7.90 8.91 2.01
CA SER A 10 8.31 8.29 3.28
C SER A 10 7.08 7.80 4.02
N VAL A 11 7.17 6.59 4.55
CA VAL A 11 6.12 6.00 5.39
C VAL A 11 6.77 5.43 6.64
N THR A 12 6.05 5.48 7.76
CA THR A 12 6.53 4.92 9.02
C THR A 12 5.79 3.63 9.31
N ILE A 13 6.53 2.53 9.47
CA ILE A 13 5.97 1.21 9.74
C ILE A 13 6.67 0.66 10.98
N ALA A 14 5.88 0.35 12.01
CA ALA A 14 6.39 -0.22 13.27
C ALA A 14 7.57 0.59 13.84
N GLY A 15 7.48 1.92 13.76
CA GLY A 15 8.51 2.82 14.26
C GLY A 15 9.71 3.01 13.34
N HIS A 16 9.72 2.36 12.19
CA HIS A 16 10.81 2.50 11.22
C HIS A 16 10.34 3.30 10.02
N GLU A 17 11.15 4.28 9.61
CA GLU A 17 10.87 5.04 8.42
C GLU A 17 11.40 4.30 7.20
N THR A 18 10.57 4.18 6.17
CA THR A 18 10.93 3.57 4.91
C THR A 18 10.37 4.40 3.77
N SER A 19 10.81 4.12 2.55
CA SER A 19 10.33 4.82 1.36
C SER A 19 9.64 3.86 0.43
N ASN A 20 8.53 4.30 -0.15
CA ASN A 20 7.82 3.56 -1.19
C ASN A 20 7.55 4.47 -2.36
N SER A 21 7.63 3.91 -3.56
CA SER A 21 7.35 4.64 -4.79
C SER A 21 6.16 4.01 -5.49
N HIS A 22 5.15 4.83 -5.72
CA HIS A 22 3.94 4.41 -6.43
C HIS A 22 3.49 5.51 -7.37
N GLU A 23 2.89 5.12 -8.45
CA GLU A 23 2.24 6.05 -9.35
C GLU A 23 1.14 6.81 -8.58
N PRO A 24 0.82 8.05 -8.97
CA PRO A 24 -0.20 8.84 -8.26
C PRO A 24 -1.54 8.13 -8.12
N LEU A 25 -1.94 7.33 -9.11
CA LEU A 25 -3.19 6.56 -9.03
C LEU A 25 -3.18 5.58 -7.85
N PHE A 26 -2.06 4.94 -7.59
CA PHE A 26 -1.95 3.99 -6.47
C PHE A 26 -1.93 4.73 -5.14
N TRP A 27 -1.26 5.90 -5.05
CA TRP A 27 -1.31 6.70 -3.84
C TRP A 27 -2.72 7.16 -3.53
N GLN A 28 -3.46 7.61 -4.56
CA GLN A 28 -4.86 8.02 -4.40
C GLN A 28 -5.72 6.85 -3.95
N ALA A 29 -5.52 5.67 -4.51
CA ALA A 29 -6.25 4.46 -4.13
C ALA A 29 -5.96 4.07 -2.68
N LEU A 30 -4.70 4.17 -2.24
CA LEU A 30 -4.33 3.92 -0.85
C LEU A 30 -4.99 4.91 0.09
N GLU A 31 -4.98 6.18 -0.27
CA GLU A 31 -5.61 7.23 0.55
C GLU A 31 -7.11 6.99 0.66
N GLN A 32 -7.77 6.61 -0.43
CA GLN A 32 -9.19 6.30 -0.41
C GLN A 32 -9.48 5.07 0.45
N ALA A 33 -8.70 4.02 0.29
CA ALA A 33 -8.86 2.81 1.08
C ALA A 33 -8.66 3.10 2.58
N ALA A 34 -7.67 3.92 2.92
CA ALA A 34 -7.43 4.33 4.30
C ALA A 34 -8.62 5.09 4.87
N ARG A 35 -9.19 6.02 4.11
CA ARG A 35 -10.39 6.74 4.53
C ARG A 35 -11.57 5.78 4.76
N ASP A 36 -11.75 4.83 3.85
CA ASP A 36 -12.84 3.84 3.96
C ASP A 36 -12.68 2.98 5.21
N GLU A 37 -11.44 2.71 5.62
CA GLU A 37 -11.14 1.91 6.80
C GLU A 37 -11.03 2.75 8.08
N GLY A 38 -11.10 4.06 7.96
CA GLY A 38 -10.94 4.96 9.11
C GLY A 38 -9.52 4.99 9.66
N LEU A 39 -8.51 4.81 8.81
CA LEU A 39 -7.11 4.73 9.21
C LEU A 39 -6.26 5.78 8.53
N PRO A 40 -5.18 6.26 9.18
CA PRO A 40 -4.13 6.96 8.46
C PRO A 40 -3.47 6.04 7.43
N VAL A 41 -2.93 6.61 6.34
CA VAL A 41 -2.28 5.83 5.30
C VAL A 41 -1.15 4.95 5.86
N ASN A 42 -0.33 5.50 6.76
CA ASN A 42 0.76 4.73 7.36
C ASN A 42 0.25 3.49 8.11
N ALA A 43 -0.88 3.62 8.81
CA ALA A 43 -1.47 2.48 9.52
C ALA A 43 -1.99 1.42 8.56
N LEU A 44 -2.59 1.84 7.45
CA LEU A 44 -3.04 0.89 6.44
C LEU A 44 -1.85 0.16 5.82
N ILE A 45 -0.79 0.88 5.48
CA ILE A 45 0.42 0.26 4.91
C ILE A 45 1.03 -0.73 5.91
N ALA A 46 1.02 -0.40 7.21
CA ALA A 46 1.51 -1.31 8.24
C ALA A 46 0.69 -2.60 8.29
N GLN A 47 -0.63 -2.53 8.12
CA GLN A 47 -1.49 -3.71 8.04
C GLN A 47 -1.14 -4.57 6.82
N ILE A 48 -0.94 -3.93 5.68
CA ILE A 48 -0.56 -4.65 4.45
C ILE A 48 0.79 -5.33 4.64
N ASP A 49 1.71 -4.67 5.33
CA ASP A 49 3.03 -5.23 5.62
C ASP A 49 2.92 -6.50 6.47
N VAL A 50 2.06 -6.50 7.49
CA VAL A 50 1.81 -7.69 8.30
C VAL A 50 1.24 -8.83 7.44
N GLU A 51 0.24 -8.54 6.60
CA GLU A 51 -0.35 -9.54 5.71
C GLU A 51 0.69 -10.11 4.75
N ARG A 52 1.58 -9.26 4.24
CA ARG A 52 2.66 -9.67 3.37
C ARG A 52 3.58 -10.68 4.04
N LEU A 53 3.95 -10.41 5.29
CA LEU A 53 4.87 -11.26 6.04
C LEU A 53 4.22 -12.56 6.50
N ASP A 54 2.91 -12.56 6.71
CA ASP A 54 2.16 -13.74 7.12
C ASP A 54 1.75 -14.64 5.94
N ALA A 55 1.92 -14.19 4.71
CA ALA A 55 1.56 -14.97 3.54
C ALA A 55 2.45 -16.22 3.43
N PRO A 56 1.88 -17.36 3.00
CA PRO A 56 2.68 -18.57 2.83
C PRO A 56 3.70 -18.41 1.71
N GLY A 57 4.88 -19.04 1.90
CA GLY A 57 5.95 -18.99 0.93
C GLY A 57 6.78 -17.72 1.06
N ARG A 58 7.46 -17.35 -0.03
CA ARG A 58 8.33 -16.18 -0.05
C ARG A 58 7.49 -14.90 -0.14
N ALA A 59 7.65 -14.01 0.84
CA ALA A 59 6.90 -12.76 0.87
C ALA A 59 7.30 -11.85 -0.30
N PRO A 60 6.33 -11.24 -1.01
CA PRO A 60 6.65 -10.21 -2.00
C PRO A 60 7.20 -8.98 -1.30
N ASN A 61 7.88 -8.09 -2.04
CA ASN A 61 8.28 -6.81 -1.46
C ASN A 61 7.04 -5.96 -1.17
N LEU A 62 7.21 -4.95 -0.32
CA LEU A 62 6.07 -4.15 0.14
C LEU A 62 5.36 -3.41 -1.00
N THR A 63 6.11 -2.86 -1.95
CA THR A 63 5.53 -2.17 -3.11
C THR A 63 4.61 -3.10 -3.88
N SER A 64 5.08 -4.31 -4.16
CA SER A 64 4.29 -5.32 -4.86
C SER A 64 3.07 -5.74 -4.03
N ALA A 65 3.25 -5.92 -2.73
CA ALA A 65 2.15 -6.30 -1.84
C ALA A 65 1.04 -5.24 -1.82
N ILE A 66 1.41 -3.97 -1.77
CA ILE A 66 0.44 -2.86 -1.79
C ILE A 66 -0.37 -2.89 -3.09
N ARG A 67 0.31 -3.08 -4.23
CA ARG A 67 -0.39 -3.12 -5.53
C ARG A 67 -1.35 -4.29 -5.62
N GLN A 68 -0.94 -5.47 -5.16
CA GLN A 68 -1.79 -6.65 -5.15
C GLN A 68 -2.99 -6.47 -4.22
N TRP A 69 -2.75 -5.90 -3.04
CA TRP A 69 -3.80 -5.65 -2.07
C TRP A 69 -4.86 -4.70 -2.64
N LEU A 70 -4.42 -3.61 -3.28
CA LEU A 70 -5.33 -2.65 -3.90
C LEU A 70 -6.12 -3.26 -5.05
N PHE A 71 -5.46 -4.06 -5.88
CA PHE A 71 -6.14 -4.71 -6.99
C PHE A 71 -7.20 -5.70 -6.50
N GLU A 72 -6.85 -6.51 -5.51
CA GLU A 72 -7.78 -7.47 -4.93
C GLU A 72 -8.98 -6.77 -4.31
N ARG A 73 -8.75 -5.69 -3.55
CA ARG A 73 -9.82 -4.90 -2.96
C ARG A 73 -10.77 -4.35 -4.02
N ALA A 74 -10.24 -3.81 -5.11
CA ALA A 74 -11.06 -3.28 -6.19
C ALA A 74 -11.85 -4.38 -6.91
N SER A 75 -11.28 -5.57 -7.03
CA SER A 75 -11.91 -6.69 -7.71
C SER A 75 -13.02 -7.35 -6.90
N ASN A 76 -12.99 -7.17 -5.58
CA ASN A 76 -13.97 -7.78 -4.67
C ASN A 76 -15.13 -6.85 -4.31
N ARG A 77 -15.29 -5.76 -5.03
CA ARG A 77 -16.40 -4.85 -4.84
C ARG A 77 -17.65 -5.27 -5.57
#